data_77ef6318834fcb679e11bf6289472015
#
_entry.id   77ef6318834fcb679e11bf6289472015
#
_cell.length_a   1.000
_cell.length_b   1.000
_cell.length_c   1.000
_cell.angle_alpha   90.00
_cell.angle_beta   90.00
_cell.angle_gamma   90.00
#
_symmetry.space_group_name_H-M   'P 1'
#
loop_
_entity.id
_entity.type
_entity.pdbx_description
1 polymer ?
#
loop_
_entity_poly.entity_id
_entity_poly.type
_entity_poly.pdbx_seq_one_letter_code
_entity_poly.pdbx_strand_id
1 'polypeptide(L)'
;MTRKQKHLLFRIIIAAVLFAAGSLLTLDPTAEMAVFLVCYVVIGWDIVWKALTNILHGQVFDENFLMTIATIGALILGEHSEGVAVMLFYQVGEWFQSYAVSKSRKSIASLMDIRPDYANVERNGKLEQVDPEEVNIGDTIVVKPGERVPLDGKIIKGTSALDTSALTGESM
;
A
#
# COMPACT_ATOMS: atom_id res chain seq x y z
N MET A 1 -1.67 -0.27 -7.70
CA MET A 1 -2.37 -1.36 -6.97
C MET A 1 -1.60 -2.66 -7.11
N THR A 2 -1.34 -3.32 -5.99
CA THR A 2 -0.71 -4.64 -5.95
C THR A 2 -1.73 -5.74 -6.36
N ARG A 3 -1.23 -6.94 -6.75
CA ARG A 3 -2.12 -8.08 -7.04
C ARG A 3 -3.05 -8.41 -5.85
N LYS A 4 -2.52 -8.36 -4.62
CA LYS A 4 -3.30 -8.60 -3.40
C LYS A 4 -4.44 -7.59 -3.23
N GLN A 5 -4.18 -6.29 -3.46
CA GLN A 5 -5.20 -5.24 -3.38
C GLN A 5 -6.32 -5.41 -4.44
N LYS A 6 -5.97 -5.86 -5.65
CA LYS A 6 -6.97 -6.15 -6.70
C LYS A 6 -7.87 -7.33 -6.31
N HIS A 7 -7.29 -8.40 -5.76
CA HIS A 7 -8.07 -9.56 -5.29
C HIS A 7 -9.00 -9.20 -4.14
N LEU A 8 -8.51 -8.40 -3.17
CA LEU A 8 -9.35 -7.96 -2.06
C LEU A 8 -10.50 -7.08 -2.56
N LEU A 9 -10.23 -6.12 -3.44
CA LEU A 9 -11.27 -5.28 -4.05
C LEU A 9 -12.33 -6.12 -4.79
N PHE A 10 -11.90 -7.12 -5.56
CA PHE A 10 -12.83 -8.01 -6.27
C PHE A 10 -13.73 -8.78 -5.30
N ARG A 11 -13.17 -9.30 -4.20
CA ARG A 11 -13.94 -9.97 -3.14
C ARG A 11 -14.93 -9.03 -2.46
N ILE A 12 -14.53 -7.80 -2.17
CA ILE A 12 -15.41 -6.76 -1.62
C ILE A 12 -16.58 -6.49 -2.56
N ILE A 13 -16.34 -6.36 -3.87
CA ILE A 13 -17.40 -6.13 -4.85
C ILE A 13 -18.36 -7.32 -4.90
N ILE A 14 -17.87 -8.55 -4.96
CA ILE A 14 -18.73 -9.75 -4.95
C ILE A 14 -19.56 -9.80 -3.67
N ALA A 15 -18.95 -9.59 -2.52
CA ALA A 15 -19.66 -9.61 -1.24
C ALA A 15 -20.68 -8.48 -1.13
N ALA A 16 -20.39 -7.27 -1.64
CA ALA A 16 -21.35 -6.17 -1.68
C ALA A 16 -22.56 -6.49 -2.57
N VAL A 17 -22.35 -7.13 -3.71
CA VAL A 17 -23.44 -7.59 -4.59
C VAL A 17 -24.28 -8.66 -3.91
N LEU A 18 -23.67 -9.67 -3.28
CA LEU A 18 -24.37 -10.71 -2.53
C LEU A 18 -25.14 -10.13 -1.34
N PHE A 19 -24.55 -9.20 -0.61
CA PHE A 19 -25.19 -8.50 0.49
C PHE A 19 -26.41 -7.71 0.03
N ALA A 20 -26.27 -6.93 -1.05
CA ALA A 20 -27.38 -6.19 -1.62
C ALA A 20 -28.49 -7.13 -2.14
N ALA A 21 -28.14 -8.25 -2.76
CA ALA A 21 -29.11 -9.24 -3.20
C ALA A 21 -29.87 -9.86 -2.01
N GLY A 22 -29.16 -10.26 -0.93
CA GLY A 22 -29.78 -10.80 0.29
C GLY A 22 -30.69 -9.79 0.99
N SER A 23 -30.33 -8.50 0.97
CA SER A 23 -31.10 -7.44 1.65
C SER A 23 -32.29 -6.89 0.84
N LEU A 24 -32.22 -6.93 -0.50
CA LEU A 24 -33.25 -6.34 -1.38
C LEU A 24 -34.24 -7.36 -1.91
N LEU A 25 -33.87 -8.64 -1.99
CA LEU A 25 -34.77 -9.68 -2.46
C LEU A 25 -35.57 -10.25 -1.28
N THR A 26 -36.86 -10.42 -1.48
CA THR A 26 -37.72 -11.12 -0.53
C THR A 26 -37.47 -12.61 -0.62
N LEU A 27 -36.49 -13.10 0.15
CA LEU A 27 -36.15 -14.53 0.20
C LEU A 27 -36.82 -15.20 1.39
N ASP A 28 -36.97 -16.53 1.30
CA ASP A 28 -37.34 -17.32 2.47
C ASP A 28 -36.23 -17.19 3.56
N PRO A 29 -36.58 -17.21 4.86
CA PRO A 29 -35.60 -16.99 5.95
C PRO A 29 -34.38 -17.93 5.88
N THR A 30 -34.56 -19.15 5.42
CA THR A 30 -33.48 -20.13 5.22
C THR A 30 -32.58 -19.79 4.04
N ALA A 31 -33.13 -19.26 2.96
CA ALA A 31 -32.38 -18.83 1.78
C ALA A 31 -31.63 -17.53 2.07
N GLU A 32 -32.26 -16.60 2.78
CA GLU A 32 -31.63 -15.36 3.24
C GLU A 32 -30.40 -15.64 4.11
N MET A 33 -30.58 -16.48 5.15
CA MET A 33 -29.47 -16.91 6.01
C MET A 33 -28.34 -17.55 5.20
N ALA A 34 -28.66 -18.43 4.23
CA ALA A 34 -27.65 -19.07 3.39
C ALA A 34 -26.85 -18.05 2.55
N VAL A 35 -27.52 -17.05 1.98
CA VAL A 35 -26.87 -15.98 1.20
C VAL A 35 -25.93 -15.17 2.07
N PHE A 36 -26.34 -14.77 3.28
CA PHE A 36 -25.48 -14.05 4.20
C PHE A 36 -24.30 -14.89 4.69
N LEU A 37 -24.48 -16.18 4.98
CA LEU A 37 -23.38 -17.06 5.35
C LEU A 37 -22.37 -17.23 4.21
N VAL A 38 -22.81 -17.40 2.98
CA VAL A 38 -21.91 -17.43 1.81
C VAL A 38 -21.18 -16.11 1.66
N CYS A 39 -21.87 -14.99 1.80
CA CYS A 39 -21.28 -13.65 1.76
C CYS A 39 -20.21 -13.49 2.85
N TYR A 40 -20.50 -13.93 4.09
CA TYR A 40 -19.55 -13.90 5.21
C TYR A 40 -18.29 -14.71 4.91
N VAL A 41 -18.44 -15.93 4.38
CA VAL A 41 -17.28 -16.75 4.00
C VAL A 41 -16.45 -16.08 2.90
N VAL A 42 -17.09 -15.52 1.88
CA VAL A 42 -16.38 -14.83 0.79
C VAL A 42 -15.57 -13.64 1.31
N ILE A 43 -16.13 -12.83 2.22
CA ILE A 43 -15.46 -11.61 2.66
C ILE A 43 -14.59 -11.82 3.90
N GLY A 44 -14.95 -12.71 4.83
CA GLY A 44 -14.36 -12.83 6.14
C GLY A 44 -13.31 -13.94 6.31
N TRP A 45 -13.22 -14.89 5.36
CA TRP A 45 -12.35 -16.05 5.51
C TRP A 45 -10.91 -15.74 5.93
N ASP A 46 -10.29 -14.75 5.32
CA ASP A 46 -8.90 -14.37 5.61
C ASP A 46 -8.74 -13.73 6.99
N ILE A 47 -9.76 -13.00 7.47
CA ILE A 47 -9.77 -12.39 8.80
C ILE A 47 -9.90 -13.48 9.87
N VAL A 48 -10.85 -14.39 9.69
CA VAL A 48 -11.05 -15.54 10.61
C VAL A 48 -9.77 -16.40 10.66
N TRP A 49 -9.16 -16.67 9.50
CA TRP A 49 -7.92 -17.44 9.43
C TRP A 49 -6.75 -16.73 10.12
N LYS A 50 -6.61 -15.41 9.93
CA LYS A 50 -5.60 -14.60 10.63
C LYS A 50 -5.84 -14.61 12.14
N ALA A 51 -7.09 -14.42 12.58
CA ALA A 51 -7.43 -14.48 14.00
C ALA A 51 -7.01 -15.81 14.64
N LEU A 52 -7.34 -16.94 13.99
CA LEU A 52 -6.93 -18.27 14.44
C LEU A 52 -5.40 -18.44 14.50
N THR A 53 -4.69 -18.01 13.45
CA THR A 53 -3.22 -18.11 13.42
C THR A 53 -2.56 -17.20 14.45
N ASN A 54 -3.07 -16.01 14.68
CA ASN A 54 -2.53 -15.07 15.66
C ASN A 54 -2.74 -15.57 17.11
N ILE A 55 -3.87 -16.22 17.39
CA ILE A 55 -4.10 -16.90 18.69
C ILE A 55 -3.02 -17.98 18.91
N LEU A 56 -2.74 -18.81 17.91
CA LEU A 56 -1.73 -19.87 18.02
C LEU A 56 -0.31 -19.34 18.22
N HIS A 57 -0.04 -18.08 17.81
CA HIS A 57 1.22 -17.40 18.03
C HIS A 57 1.26 -16.50 19.28
N GLY A 58 0.23 -16.59 20.14
CA GLY A 58 0.15 -15.85 21.40
C GLY A 58 -0.34 -14.40 21.29
N GLN A 59 -0.80 -13.97 20.13
CA GLN A 59 -1.41 -12.65 19.91
C GLN A 59 -2.94 -12.78 19.94
N VAL A 60 -3.48 -12.93 21.15
CA VAL A 60 -4.89 -13.29 21.34
C VAL A 60 -5.83 -12.09 21.12
N PHE A 61 -5.41 -10.86 21.45
CA PHE A 61 -6.29 -9.67 21.41
C PHE A 61 -5.91 -8.71 20.28
N ASP A 62 -5.79 -9.23 19.07
CA ASP A 62 -5.62 -8.39 17.88
C ASP A 62 -6.97 -7.97 17.27
N GLU A 63 -6.93 -7.02 16.34
CA GLU A 63 -8.12 -6.51 15.66
C GLU A 63 -8.89 -7.61 14.91
N ASN A 64 -8.18 -8.57 14.29
CA ASN A 64 -8.82 -9.67 13.54
C ASN A 64 -9.61 -10.58 14.47
N PHE A 65 -9.08 -10.85 15.67
CA PHE A 65 -9.75 -11.64 16.70
C PHE A 65 -11.03 -10.95 17.19
N LEU A 66 -10.95 -9.66 17.53
CA LEU A 66 -12.11 -8.89 17.99
C LEU A 66 -13.20 -8.82 16.93
N MET A 67 -12.82 -8.57 15.67
CA MET A 67 -13.75 -8.54 14.55
C MET A 67 -14.39 -9.91 14.31
N THR A 68 -13.60 -10.98 14.38
CA THR A 68 -14.10 -12.35 14.20
C THR A 68 -15.12 -12.71 15.29
N ILE A 69 -14.82 -12.43 16.57
CA ILE A 69 -15.77 -12.71 17.66
C ILE A 69 -17.05 -11.89 17.52
N ALA A 70 -16.93 -10.58 17.24
CA ALA A 70 -18.09 -9.70 17.11
C ALA A 70 -19.02 -10.16 15.97
N THR A 71 -18.46 -10.49 14.81
CA THR A 71 -19.26 -10.87 13.64
C THR A 71 -19.81 -12.29 13.74
N ILE A 72 -19.07 -13.26 14.29
CA ILE A 72 -19.60 -14.60 14.58
C ILE A 72 -20.67 -14.52 15.66
N GLY A 73 -20.47 -13.67 16.69
CA GLY A 73 -21.49 -13.43 17.71
C GLY A 73 -22.80 -12.91 17.11
N ALA A 74 -22.76 -11.96 16.19
CA ALA A 74 -23.93 -11.46 15.46
C ALA A 74 -24.63 -12.59 14.66
N LEU A 75 -23.85 -13.42 13.96
CA LEU A 75 -24.41 -14.57 13.22
C LEU A 75 -25.13 -15.57 14.15
N ILE A 76 -24.59 -15.86 15.35
CA ILE A 76 -25.19 -16.76 16.32
C ILE A 76 -26.49 -16.18 16.90
N LEU A 77 -26.55 -14.86 17.08
CA LEU A 77 -27.75 -14.15 17.55
C LEU A 77 -28.84 -14.03 16.49
N GLY A 78 -28.58 -14.45 15.25
CA GLY A 78 -29.52 -14.38 14.14
C GLY A 78 -29.45 -13.05 13.35
N GLU A 79 -28.55 -12.14 13.73
CA GLU A 79 -28.32 -10.86 13.06
C GLU A 79 -27.33 -11.03 11.89
N HIS A 80 -27.73 -11.85 10.90
CA HIS A 80 -26.83 -12.27 9.81
C HIS A 80 -26.41 -11.09 8.92
N SER A 81 -27.35 -10.21 8.59
CA SER A 81 -27.08 -9.00 7.79
C SER A 81 -26.11 -8.06 8.47
N GLU A 82 -26.26 -7.84 9.78
CA GLU A 82 -25.39 -6.96 10.56
C GLU A 82 -23.98 -7.51 10.66
N GLY A 83 -23.83 -8.82 10.96
CA GLY A 83 -22.53 -9.47 11.01
C GLY A 83 -21.76 -9.37 9.70
N VAL A 84 -22.45 -9.58 8.57
CA VAL A 84 -21.85 -9.44 7.23
C VAL A 84 -21.54 -8.00 6.89
N ALA A 85 -22.43 -7.05 7.22
CA ALA A 85 -22.20 -5.62 6.99
C ALA A 85 -20.96 -5.13 7.71
N VAL A 86 -20.80 -5.47 9.01
CA VAL A 86 -19.62 -5.10 9.80
C VAL A 86 -18.35 -5.67 9.19
N MET A 87 -18.33 -6.94 8.78
CA MET A 87 -17.18 -7.55 8.13
C MET A 87 -16.86 -6.90 6.78
N LEU A 88 -17.88 -6.52 6.00
CA LEU A 88 -17.72 -5.84 4.72
C LEU A 88 -17.08 -4.46 4.92
N PHE A 89 -17.59 -3.66 5.86
CA PHE A 89 -17.01 -2.35 6.17
C PHE A 89 -15.58 -2.44 6.67
N TYR A 90 -15.28 -3.44 7.51
CA TYR A 90 -13.93 -3.69 7.97
C TYR A 90 -12.96 -3.96 6.80
N GLN A 91 -13.35 -4.84 5.88
CA GLN A 91 -12.53 -5.16 4.70
C GLN A 91 -12.34 -3.97 3.75
N VAL A 92 -13.36 -3.11 3.63
CA VAL A 92 -13.23 -1.84 2.89
C VAL A 92 -12.19 -0.95 3.56
N GLY A 93 -12.22 -0.82 4.89
CA GLY A 93 -11.22 -0.06 5.66
C GLY A 93 -9.81 -0.61 5.47
N GLU A 94 -9.62 -1.92 5.57
CA GLU A 94 -8.35 -2.61 5.33
C GLU A 94 -7.81 -2.35 3.91
N TRP A 95 -8.69 -2.38 2.92
CA TRP A 95 -8.31 -2.07 1.55
C TRP A 95 -7.82 -0.63 1.41
N PHE A 96 -8.54 0.36 1.98
CA PHE A 96 -8.14 1.76 1.97
C PHE A 96 -6.82 1.99 2.69
N GLN A 97 -6.63 1.38 3.87
CA GLN A 97 -5.39 1.46 4.64
C GLN A 97 -4.21 0.89 3.84
N SER A 98 -4.36 -0.29 3.28
CA SER A 98 -3.35 -0.93 2.44
C SER A 98 -3.00 -0.07 1.21
N TYR A 99 -4.00 0.54 0.58
CA TYR A 99 -3.80 1.42 -0.57
C TYR A 99 -3.05 2.69 -0.18
N ALA A 100 -3.44 3.36 0.91
CA ALA A 100 -2.80 4.58 1.41
C ALA A 100 -1.34 4.34 1.78
N VAL A 101 -1.06 3.26 2.54
CA VAL A 101 0.32 2.87 2.92
C VAL A 101 1.17 2.56 1.69
N SER A 102 0.62 1.83 0.71
CA SER A 102 1.35 1.52 -0.54
C SER A 102 1.69 2.79 -1.34
N LYS A 103 0.78 3.75 -1.39
CA LYS A 103 1.00 5.03 -2.08
C LYS A 103 2.08 5.85 -1.38
N SER A 104 2.02 5.96 -0.05
CA SER A 104 3.01 6.68 0.76
C SER A 104 4.41 6.08 0.60
N ARG A 105 4.56 4.75 0.71
CA ARG A 105 5.84 4.07 0.51
C ARG A 105 6.42 4.30 -0.89
N LYS A 106 5.58 4.31 -1.91
CA LYS A 106 6.03 4.58 -3.28
C LYS A 106 6.55 6.02 -3.43
N SER A 107 5.90 7.00 -2.79
CA SER A 107 6.36 8.39 -2.79
C SER A 107 7.71 8.54 -2.09
N ILE A 108 7.90 7.87 -0.95
CA ILE A 108 9.19 7.87 -0.24
C ILE A 108 10.28 7.19 -1.08
N ALA A 109 10.00 6.05 -1.70
CA ALA A 109 10.95 5.36 -2.56
C ALA A 109 11.35 6.21 -3.76
N SER A 110 10.43 6.95 -4.38
CA SER A 110 10.75 7.87 -5.48
C SER A 110 11.62 9.04 -5.06
N LEU A 111 11.53 9.49 -3.80
CA LEU A 111 12.43 10.51 -3.25
C LEU A 111 13.82 9.95 -2.99
N MET A 112 13.94 8.70 -2.55
CA MET A 112 15.24 8.04 -2.37
C MET A 112 15.93 7.71 -3.69
N ASP A 113 15.18 7.53 -4.77
CA ASP A 113 15.69 7.25 -6.13
C ASP A 113 16.20 8.53 -6.87
N ILE A 114 16.24 9.69 -6.18
CA ILE A 114 16.78 10.94 -6.73
C ILE A 114 18.31 10.88 -6.78
N ARG A 115 18.96 10.13 -5.90
CA ARG A 115 20.43 10.00 -5.89
C ARG A 115 20.87 9.19 -7.13
N PRO A 116 21.76 9.71 -7.99
CA PRO A 116 22.30 8.93 -9.10
C PRO A 116 23.28 7.86 -8.60
N ASP A 117 23.36 6.78 -9.38
CA ASP A 117 24.21 5.63 -9.08
C ASP A 117 25.69 5.90 -9.34
N TYR A 118 26.02 7.04 -9.95
CA TYR A 118 27.40 7.40 -10.34
C TYR A 118 27.62 8.92 -10.32
N ALA A 119 28.89 9.30 -10.21
CA ALA A 119 29.40 10.66 -10.40
C ALA A 119 30.50 10.65 -11.47
N ASN A 120 30.48 11.64 -12.38
CA ASN A 120 31.61 11.82 -13.30
C ASN A 120 32.62 12.78 -12.64
N VAL A 121 33.74 12.25 -12.22
CA VAL A 121 34.82 13.01 -11.57
C VAL A 121 35.92 13.33 -12.58
N GLU A 122 36.41 14.58 -12.60
CA GLU A 122 37.54 14.99 -13.41
C GLU A 122 38.84 14.74 -12.65
N ARG A 123 39.61 13.75 -13.06
CA ARG A 123 40.93 13.42 -12.52
C ARG A 123 41.97 13.44 -13.64
N ASN A 124 43.01 14.25 -13.46
CA ASN A 124 44.12 14.39 -14.43
C ASN A 124 43.67 14.75 -15.86
N GLY A 125 42.61 15.56 -16.01
CA GLY A 125 42.06 15.96 -17.29
C GLY A 125 41.22 14.85 -17.99
N LYS A 126 40.91 13.77 -17.32
CA LYS A 126 40.00 12.70 -17.79
C LYS A 126 38.78 12.61 -16.91
N LEU A 127 37.64 12.32 -17.53
CA LEU A 127 36.41 12.03 -16.78
C LEU A 127 36.38 10.54 -16.45
N GLU A 128 36.25 10.23 -15.16
CA GLU A 128 36.06 8.90 -14.64
C GLU A 128 34.69 8.80 -13.98
N GLN A 129 33.99 7.73 -14.28
CA GLN A 129 32.71 7.41 -13.64
C GLN A 129 32.97 6.57 -12.40
N VAL A 130 32.59 7.11 -11.22
CA VAL A 130 32.83 6.49 -9.92
C VAL A 130 31.54 6.45 -9.11
N ASP A 131 31.49 5.61 -8.08
CA ASP A 131 30.40 5.67 -7.09
C ASP A 131 30.44 7.04 -6.38
N PRO A 132 29.29 7.70 -6.15
CA PRO A 132 29.24 8.95 -5.40
C PRO A 132 29.91 8.87 -4.00
N GLU A 133 29.98 7.69 -3.40
CA GLU A 133 30.66 7.49 -2.11
C GLU A 133 32.20 7.52 -2.20
N GLU A 134 32.76 7.38 -3.39
CA GLU A 134 34.20 7.45 -3.65
C GLU A 134 34.69 8.88 -3.96
N VAL A 135 33.76 9.85 -4.04
CA VAL A 135 34.09 11.26 -4.32
C VAL A 135 34.49 11.95 -3.03
N ASN A 136 35.64 12.59 -3.05
CA ASN A 136 36.18 13.31 -1.89
C ASN A 136 35.86 14.81 -1.95
N ILE A 137 35.88 15.45 -0.77
CA ILE A 137 35.73 16.90 -0.68
C ILE A 137 36.90 17.56 -1.41
N GLY A 138 36.58 18.42 -2.39
CA GLY A 138 37.53 19.09 -3.26
C GLY A 138 37.68 18.50 -4.64
N ASP A 139 37.10 17.33 -4.89
CA ASP A 139 37.01 16.76 -6.24
C ASP A 139 36.09 17.61 -7.12
N THR A 140 36.42 17.68 -8.41
CA THR A 140 35.57 18.34 -9.41
C THR A 140 34.70 17.29 -10.09
N ILE A 141 33.40 17.47 -10.00
CA ILE A 141 32.42 16.62 -10.70
C ILE A 141 31.87 17.36 -11.92
N VAL A 142 31.58 16.63 -12.98
CA VAL A 142 30.98 17.15 -14.19
C VAL A 142 29.58 16.56 -14.36
N VAL A 143 28.58 17.44 -14.34
CA VAL A 143 27.18 17.06 -14.56
C VAL A 143 26.77 17.50 -15.96
N LYS A 144 26.38 16.55 -16.83
CA LYS A 144 25.97 16.82 -18.20
C LYS A 144 24.47 17.14 -18.26
N PRO A 145 24.00 17.80 -19.32
CA PRO A 145 22.56 18.00 -19.55
C PRO A 145 21.77 16.68 -19.49
N GLY A 146 20.71 16.66 -18.67
CA GLY A 146 19.88 15.47 -18.44
C GLY A 146 20.41 14.51 -17.37
N GLU A 147 21.61 14.72 -16.83
CA GLU A 147 22.10 13.96 -15.68
C GLU A 147 21.61 14.56 -14.37
N ARG A 148 21.50 13.71 -13.34
CA ARG A 148 21.19 14.14 -11.97
C ARG A 148 22.46 14.61 -11.27
N VAL A 149 22.32 15.61 -10.40
CA VAL A 149 23.43 16.07 -9.55
C VAL A 149 23.69 15.04 -8.45
N PRO A 150 24.88 14.39 -8.40
CA PRO A 150 25.12 13.27 -7.51
C PRO A 150 25.42 13.66 -6.06
N LEU A 151 25.96 14.86 -5.84
CA LEU A 151 26.46 15.32 -4.54
C LEU A 151 26.27 16.82 -4.38
N ASP A 152 26.22 17.28 -3.16
CA ASP A 152 26.25 18.72 -2.85
C ASP A 152 27.59 19.33 -3.25
N GLY A 153 27.52 20.51 -3.86
CA GLY A 153 28.76 21.17 -4.32
C GLY A 153 28.56 22.62 -4.65
N LYS A 154 29.67 23.29 -5.04
CA LYS A 154 29.69 24.66 -5.50
C LYS A 154 29.96 24.69 -7.01
N ILE A 155 29.14 25.41 -7.76
CA ILE A 155 29.34 25.60 -9.20
C ILE A 155 30.61 26.41 -9.42
N ILE A 156 31.60 25.83 -10.11
CA ILE A 156 32.86 26.47 -10.46
C ILE A 156 32.88 26.92 -11.92
N LYS A 157 32.11 26.24 -12.80
CA LYS A 157 32.04 26.56 -14.23
C LYS A 157 30.72 26.09 -14.83
N GLY A 158 30.19 26.86 -15.77
CA GLY A 158 28.95 26.52 -16.50
C GLY A 158 27.72 27.24 -15.97
N THR A 159 26.62 27.13 -16.73
CA THR A 159 25.30 27.68 -16.38
C THR A 159 24.27 26.68 -16.85
N SER A 160 23.33 26.35 -15.98
CA SER A 160 22.23 25.42 -16.29
C SER A 160 21.03 25.71 -15.40
N ALA A 161 19.87 25.18 -15.76
CA ALA A 161 18.69 25.11 -14.91
C ALA A 161 18.59 23.71 -14.31
N LEU A 162 18.17 23.62 -13.05
CA LEU A 162 17.93 22.35 -12.36
C LEU A 162 16.42 22.17 -12.17
N ASP A 163 15.94 21.00 -12.52
CA ASP A 163 14.58 20.59 -12.18
C ASP A 163 14.53 20.13 -10.72
N THR A 164 13.94 20.96 -9.87
CA THR A 164 13.76 20.69 -8.44
C THR A 164 12.36 20.22 -8.10
N SER A 165 11.50 19.97 -9.10
CA SER A 165 10.09 19.59 -8.90
C SER A 165 9.89 18.35 -8.02
N ALA A 166 10.82 17.41 -8.08
CA ALA A 166 10.81 16.21 -7.23
C ALA A 166 11.03 16.52 -5.73
N LEU A 167 11.70 17.60 -5.40
CA LEU A 167 11.99 18.04 -4.02
C LEU A 167 10.99 19.08 -3.51
N THR A 168 10.65 20.05 -4.35
CA THR A 168 9.81 21.20 -3.96
C THR A 168 8.33 20.97 -4.26
N GLY A 169 8.01 20.03 -5.13
CA GLY A 169 6.63 19.81 -5.63
C GLY A 169 6.17 20.87 -6.64
N GLU A 170 7.00 21.83 -6.99
CA GLU A 170 6.69 22.87 -7.97
C GLU A 170 7.28 22.50 -9.33
N SER A 171 6.40 22.29 -10.31
CA SER A 171 6.82 22.17 -11.73
C SER A 171 6.98 23.56 -12.32
N MET A 172 8.17 23.85 -12.87
CA MET A 172 8.38 25.05 -13.68
C MET A 172 7.65 24.94 -15.02
#